data_67f9cc24188be791261d5dd53f844cfa
#
_entry.id   67f9cc24188be791261d5dd53f844cfa
#
_cell.length_a   1.000
_cell.length_b   1.000
_cell.length_c   1.000
_cell.angle_alpha   90.00
_cell.angle_beta   90.00
_cell.angle_gamma   90.00
#
_symmetry.space_group_name_H-M   'P 1'
#
loop_
_entity.id
_entity.type
_entity.pdbx_description
1 polymer ?
#
loop_
_entity_poly.entity_id
_entity_poly.type
_entity_poly.pdbx_seq_one_letter_code
_entity_poly.pdbx_strand_id
1 'polypeptide(L)'
;MWERFSFYGMKYLLVLFLVQHHLFSDGEALRILGAYAALVYAMPLLGGIVSDRYLGQTKAVKLGGILLVLGHCAMAFEGIPATQGIAGEVVRDDQAITIFYFALALIVVGVGLLKPNISTVVGRLYGENDPRRDGGFTIFYMGINIGAASASLLCGWLASAYGWAYGFGAAGIGMLIGLIVFSLGQDWLEGHGDPADPAVLKQPASASLGLLNIETVSYTHLRAHETRS
;
A
#
# COMPACT_ATOMS: atom_id res chain seq x y z
N MET A 1 3.39 1.85 10.98
CA MET A 1 2.13 1.67 11.73
C MET A 1 0.92 2.14 10.92
N TRP A 2 0.77 3.42 10.59
CA TRP A 2 -0.44 4.01 9.96
C TRP A 2 -0.82 3.41 8.60
N GLU A 3 0.15 3.12 7.73
CA GLU A 3 -0.12 2.44 6.45
C GLU A 3 -0.67 1.02 6.69
N ARG A 4 -0.15 0.30 7.68
CA ARG A 4 -0.68 -1.02 8.04
C ARG A 4 -2.07 -0.94 8.65
N PHE A 5 -2.33 0.07 9.48
CA PHE A 5 -3.67 0.38 9.97
C PHE A 5 -4.65 0.56 8.81
N SER A 6 -4.31 1.42 7.86
CA SER A 6 -5.12 1.70 6.69
C SER A 6 -5.37 0.44 5.84
N PHE A 7 -4.32 -0.29 5.51
CA PHE A 7 -4.41 -1.50 4.68
C PHE A 7 -5.27 -2.60 5.32
N TYR A 8 -5.01 -2.93 6.58
CA TYR A 8 -5.75 -3.99 7.25
C TYR A 8 -7.18 -3.56 7.60
N GLY A 9 -7.40 -2.29 7.95
CA GLY A 9 -8.74 -1.75 8.18
C GLY A 9 -9.64 -1.96 6.96
N MET A 10 -9.17 -1.61 5.77
CA MET A 10 -9.92 -1.83 4.54
C MET A 10 -10.05 -3.32 4.22
N LYS A 11 -8.95 -4.09 4.28
CA LYS A 11 -8.94 -5.49 3.87
C LYS A 11 -9.95 -6.36 4.65
N TYR A 12 -10.07 -6.16 5.96
CA TYR A 12 -11.02 -6.92 6.79
C TYR A 12 -12.47 -6.57 6.48
N LEU A 13 -12.76 -5.34 6.08
CA LEU A 13 -14.11 -4.90 5.71
C LEU A 13 -14.50 -5.32 4.29
N LEU A 14 -13.54 -5.52 3.39
CA LEU A 14 -13.74 -5.68 1.95
C LEU A 14 -14.75 -6.78 1.61
N VAL A 15 -14.57 -7.99 2.12
CA VAL A 15 -15.48 -9.12 1.80
C VAL A 15 -16.87 -8.90 2.41
N LEU A 16 -16.91 -8.43 3.66
CA LEU A 16 -18.17 -8.15 4.33
C LEU A 16 -18.97 -7.06 3.62
N PHE A 17 -18.31 -6.01 3.15
CA PHE A 17 -18.91 -4.94 2.37
C PHE A 17 -19.50 -5.45 1.05
N LEU A 18 -18.74 -6.27 0.31
CA LEU A 18 -19.21 -6.85 -0.94
C LEU A 18 -20.42 -7.75 -0.73
N VAL A 19 -20.41 -8.59 0.30
CA VAL A 19 -21.50 -9.55 0.55
C VAL A 19 -22.72 -8.87 1.17
N GLN A 20 -22.54 -8.01 2.16
CA GLN A 20 -23.65 -7.45 2.92
C GLN A 20 -24.25 -6.18 2.31
N HIS A 21 -23.42 -5.34 1.65
CA HIS A 21 -23.89 -4.09 1.08
C HIS A 21 -24.23 -4.21 -0.41
N HIS A 22 -23.39 -4.92 -1.17
CA HIS A 22 -23.57 -5.08 -2.61
C HIS A 22 -24.15 -6.43 -3.03
N LEU A 23 -24.47 -7.33 -2.08
CA LEU A 23 -25.06 -8.64 -2.32
C LEU A 23 -24.31 -9.48 -3.37
N PHE A 24 -22.97 -9.43 -3.35
CA PHE A 24 -22.15 -10.39 -4.07
C PHE A 24 -22.23 -11.76 -3.38
N SER A 25 -22.16 -12.83 -4.14
CA SER A 25 -21.98 -14.16 -3.55
C SER A 25 -20.60 -14.26 -2.87
N ASP A 26 -20.48 -15.13 -1.87
CA ASP A 26 -19.20 -15.37 -1.17
C ASP A 26 -18.09 -15.72 -2.15
N GLY A 27 -18.39 -16.52 -3.18
CA GLY A 27 -17.43 -16.91 -4.20
C GLY A 27 -16.94 -15.74 -5.06
N GLU A 28 -17.81 -14.78 -5.38
CA GLU A 28 -17.43 -13.56 -6.12
C GLU A 28 -16.61 -12.63 -5.24
N ALA A 29 -17.04 -12.40 -4.01
CA ALA A 29 -16.33 -11.55 -3.06
C ALA A 29 -14.91 -12.09 -2.76
N LEU A 30 -14.76 -13.41 -2.59
CA LEU A 30 -13.46 -14.04 -2.40
C LEU A 30 -12.57 -13.98 -3.65
N ARG A 31 -13.14 -14.06 -4.86
CA ARG A 31 -12.39 -13.86 -6.12
C ARG A 31 -11.86 -12.42 -6.22
N ILE A 32 -12.68 -11.42 -5.88
CA ILE A 32 -12.27 -10.01 -5.84
C ILE A 32 -11.15 -9.81 -4.82
N LEU A 33 -11.30 -10.35 -3.61
CA LEU A 33 -10.25 -10.30 -2.59
C LEU A 33 -8.96 -10.97 -3.07
N GLY A 34 -9.05 -12.14 -3.71
CA GLY A 34 -7.91 -12.86 -4.26
C GLY A 34 -7.17 -12.09 -5.35
N ALA A 35 -7.91 -11.51 -6.30
CA ALA A 35 -7.35 -10.67 -7.36
C ALA A 35 -6.67 -9.42 -6.77
N TYR A 36 -7.36 -8.74 -5.84
CA TYR A 36 -6.80 -7.60 -5.12
C TYR A 36 -5.50 -7.97 -4.39
N ALA A 37 -5.50 -9.08 -3.65
CA ALA A 37 -4.32 -9.55 -2.93
C ALA A 37 -3.16 -9.86 -3.87
N ALA A 38 -3.41 -10.56 -4.98
CA ALA A 38 -2.39 -10.87 -5.98
C ALA A 38 -1.74 -9.59 -6.53
N LEU A 39 -2.56 -8.60 -6.89
CA LEU A 39 -2.07 -7.31 -7.40
C LEU A 39 -1.26 -6.54 -6.34
N VAL A 40 -1.73 -6.49 -5.09
CA VAL A 40 -1.02 -5.82 -3.98
C VAL A 40 0.35 -6.44 -3.71
N TYR A 41 0.50 -7.76 -3.92
CA TYR A 41 1.80 -8.43 -3.77
C TYR A 41 2.69 -8.30 -5.01
N ALA A 42 2.11 -8.18 -6.20
CA ALA A 42 2.87 -8.01 -7.45
C ALA A 42 3.33 -6.56 -7.68
N MET A 43 2.49 -5.57 -7.37
CA MET A 43 2.77 -4.16 -7.63
C MET A 43 4.04 -3.59 -6.96
N PRO A 44 4.48 -4.02 -5.77
CA PRO A 44 5.74 -3.58 -5.19
C PRO A 44 6.96 -3.82 -6.07
N LEU A 45 6.95 -4.86 -6.91
CA LEU A 45 8.03 -5.09 -7.88
C LEU A 45 8.11 -3.94 -8.91
N LEU A 46 6.96 -3.56 -9.46
CA LEU A 46 6.89 -2.43 -10.41
C LEU A 46 7.16 -1.10 -9.72
N GLY A 47 6.59 -0.91 -8.52
CA GLY A 47 6.78 0.30 -7.73
C GLY A 47 8.25 0.52 -7.32
N GLY A 48 8.98 -0.54 -7.00
CA GLY A 48 10.42 -0.49 -6.74
C GLY A 48 11.19 -0.03 -7.97
N ILE A 49 10.94 -0.63 -9.14
CA ILE A 49 11.57 -0.24 -10.40
C ILE A 49 11.31 1.23 -10.75
N VAL A 50 10.05 1.68 -10.62
CA VAL A 50 9.66 3.06 -10.89
C VAL A 50 10.35 4.03 -9.92
N SER A 51 10.42 3.65 -8.65
CA SER A 51 11.09 4.44 -7.63
C SER A 51 12.59 4.57 -7.90
N ASP A 52 13.26 3.46 -8.17
CA ASP A 52 14.72 3.45 -8.33
C ASP A 52 15.17 4.20 -9.60
N ARG A 53 14.34 4.17 -10.67
CA ARG A 53 14.71 4.79 -11.96
C ARG A 53 14.23 6.22 -12.13
N TYR A 54 13.06 6.58 -11.56
CA TYR A 54 12.40 7.84 -11.97
C TYR A 54 12.06 8.77 -10.81
N LEU A 55 11.65 8.24 -9.65
CA LEU A 55 11.06 9.07 -8.59
C LEU A 55 12.02 9.33 -7.42
N GLY A 56 12.89 8.36 -7.11
CA GLY A 56 13.52 8.28 -5.80
C GLY A 56 12.53 7.83 -4.71
N GLN A 57 13.06 7.30 -3.63
CA GLN A 57 12.25 6.58 -2.62
C GLN A 57 11.32 7.52 -1.86
N THR A 58 11.80 8.69 -1.45
CA THR A 58 11.00 9.69 -0.73
C THR A 58 9.76 10.13 -1.52
N LYS A 59 9.95 10.45 -2.81
CA LYS A 59 8.84 10.87 -3.68
C LYS A 59 7.88 9.72 -3.95
N ALA A 60 8.39 8.49 -4.14
CA ALA A 60 7.57 7.30 -4.33
C ALA A 60 6.70 7.01 -3.09
N VAL A 61 7.25 7.14 -1.87
CA VAL A 61 6.50 6.99 -0.64
C VAL A 61 5.40 8.05 -0.52
N LYS A 62 5.70 9.32 -0.81
CA LYS A 62 4.71 10.41 -0.76
C LYS A 62 3.60 10.20 -1.79
N LEU A 63 3.95 9.90 -3.04
CA LEU A 63 2.98 9.64 -4.10
C LEU A 63 2.11 8.43 -3.76
N GLY A 64 2.73 7.32 -3.32
CA GLY A 64 2.02 6.14 -2.87
C GLY A 64 1.07 6.43 -1.71
N GLY A 65 1.51 7.25 -0.75
CA GLY A 65 0.68 7.71 0.37
C GLY A 65 -0.53 8.54 -0.08
N ILE A 66 -0.36 9.46 -1.02
CA ILE A 66 -1.45 10.25 -1.60
C ILE A 66 -2.46 9.34 -2.30
N LEU A 67 -2.01 8.40 -3.13
CA LEU A 67 -2.88 7.47 -3.83
C LEU A 67 -3.67 6.59 -2.85
N LEU A 68 -3.05 6.17 -1.75
CA LEU A 68 -3.71 5.42 -0.68
C LEU A 68 -4.79 6.25 0.00
N VAL A 69 -4.52 7.51 0.34
CA VAL A 69 -5.53 8.42 0.93
C VAL A 69 -6.70 8.58 -0.02
N LEU A 70 -6.45 8.89 -1.30
CA LEU A 70 -7.50 9.04 -2.31
C LEU A 70 -8.30 7.75 -2.51
N GLY A 71 -7.63 6.59 -2.54
CA GLY A 71 -8.28 5.30 -2.65
C GLY A 71 -9.20 5.00 -1.47
N HIS A 72 -8.76 5.27 -0.24
CA HIS A 72 -9.60 5.06 0.94
C HIS A 72 -10.74 6.08 1.05
N CYS A 73 -10.52 7.33 0.62
CA CYS A 73 -11.60 8.31 0.50
C CYS A 73 -12.67 7.86 -0.53
N ALA A 74 -12.23 7.31 -1.67
CA ALA A 74 -13.14 6.77 -2.66
C ALA A 74 -13.88 5.51 -2.15
N MET A 75 -13.22 4.65 -1.35
CA MET A 75 -13.87 3.51 -0.69
C MET A 75 -14.95 3.92 0.32
N ALA A 76 -14.82 5.10 0.94
CA ALA A 76 -15.84 5.63 1.85
C ALA A 76 -17.12 6.06 1.12
N PHE A 77 -17.10 6.13 -0.20
CA PHE A 77 -18.31 6.29 -1.02
C PHE A 77 -18.99 4.93 -1.20
N GLU A 78 -19.85 4.56 -0.27
CA GLU A 78 -20.49 3.24 -0.24
C GLU A 78 -21.62 3.08 -1.26
N GLY A 79 -22.21 4.18 -1.74
CA GLY A 79 -23.35 4.15 -2.65
C GLY A 79 -24.63 3.64 -2.00
N ILE A 80 -25.59 3.28 -2.85
CA ILE A 80 -26.88 2.72 -2.41
C ILE A 80 -26.73 1.22 -2.18
N PRO A 81 -27.21 0.67 -1.04
CA PRO A 81 -27.21 -0.77 -0.81
C PRO A 81 -27.94 -1.52 -1.92
N ALA A 82 -27.35 -2.64 -2.36
CA ALA A 82 -27.99 -3.49 -3.36
C ALA A 82 -29.31 -4.07 -2.82
N THR A 83 -30.29 -4.22 -3.70
CA THR A 83 -31.60 -4.79 -3.37
C THR A 83 -31.84 -6.04 -4.18
N GLN A 84 -32.56 -6.99 -3.58
CA GLN A 84 -32.99 -8.21 -4.28
C GLN A 84 -34.47 -8.06 -4.66
N GLY A 85 -34.75 -8.16 -5.95
CA GLY A 85 -36.10 -8.13 -6.48
C GLY A 85 -36.87 -9.44 -6.23
N ILE A 86 -38.20 -9.41 -6.52
CA ILE A 86 -39.11 -10.52 -6.25
C ILE A 86 -38.74 -11.79 -7.07
N ALA A 87 -38.14 -11.61 -8.25
CA ALA A 87 -37.68 -12.71 -9.10
C ALA A 87 -36.25 -13.20 -8.77
N GLY A 88 -35.65 -12.66 -7.70
CA GLY A 88 -34.31 -13.03 -7.26
C GLY A 88 -33.17 -12.26 -7.95
N GLU A 89 -33.47 -11.32 -8.83
CA GLU A 89 -32.49 -10.45 -9.46
C GLU A 89 -31.88 -9.49 -8.43
N VAL A 90 -30.57 -9.27 -8.51
CA VAL A 90 -29.87 -8.32 -7.65
C VAL A 90 -29.62 -7.03 -8.43
N VAL A 91 -30.20 -5.93 -7.95
CA VAL A 91 -29.98 -4.59 -8.49
C VAL A 91 -28.92 -3.90 -7.66
N ARG A 92 -27.83 -3.49 -8.30
CA ARG A 92 -26.68 -2.81 -7.68
C ARG A 92 -26.56 -1.39 -8.20
N ASP A 93 -25.93 -0.56 -7.42
CA ASP A 93 -25.50 0.78 -7.83
C ASP A 93 -24.23 0.65 -8.69
N ASP A 94 -24.37 0.70 -10.02
CA ASP A 94 -23.26 0.57 -10.96
C ASP A 94 -22.20 1.67 -10.79
N GLN A 95 -22.62 2.88 -10.39
CA GLN A 95 -21.69 3.97 -10.11
C GLN A 95 -20.85 3.68 -8.88
N ALA A 96 -21.46 3.21 -7.80
CA ALA A 96 -20.75 2.83 -6.59
C ALA A 96 -19.76 1.68 -6.84
N ILE A 97 -20.17 0.66 -7.62
CA ILE A 97 -19.28 -0.45 -8.02
C ILE A 97 -18.09 0.05 -8.84
N THR A 98 -18.32 0.98 -9.76
CA THR A 98 -17.24 1.57 -10.57
C THR A 98 -16.24 2.35 -9.68
N ILE A 99 -16.74 3.18 -8.76
CA ILE A 99 -15.91 3.91 -7.79
C ILE A 99 -15.15 2.95 -6.89
N PHE A 100 -15.79 1.87 -6.44
CA PHE A 100 -15.16 0.83 -5.64
C PHE A 100 -13.96 0.19 -6.35
N TYR A 101 -14.11 -0.25 -7.60
CA TYR A 101 -12.97 -0.82 -8.35
C TYR A 101 -11.87 0.20 -8.63
N PHE A 102 -12.24 1.45 -8.91
CA PHE A 102 -11.27 2.52 -9.06
C PHE A 102 -10.51 2.78 -7.75
N ALA A 103 -11.19 2.76 -6.61
CA ALA A 103 -10.58 2.88 -5.29
C ALA A 103 -9.59 1.74 -5.03
N LEU A 104 -9.95 0.50 -5.33
CA LEU A 104 -9.04 -0.65 -5.22
C LEU A 104 -7.80 -0.47 -6.10
N ALA A 105 -7.96 0.03 -7.34
CA ALA A 105 -6.84 0.28 -8.24
C ALA A 105 -5.88 1.33 -7.67
N LEU A 106 -6.41 2.44 -7.13
CA LEU A 106 -5.60 3.47 -6.45
C LEU A 106 -4.83 2.90 -5.26
N ILE A 107 -5.48 2.06 -4.45
CA ILE A 107 -4.85 1.42 -3.30
C ILE A 107 -3.74 0.46 -3.74
N VAL A 108 -3.96 -0.36 -4.77
CA VAL A 108 -2.97 -1.29 -5.32
C VAL A 108 -1.72 -0.55 -5.79
N VAL A 109 -1.90 0.52 -6.59
CA VAL A 109 -0.77 1.33 -7.08
C VAL A 109 -0.08 2.04 -5.91
N GLY A 110 -0.85 2.60 -4.98
CA GLY A 110 -0.33 3.28 -3.79
C GLY A 110 0.53 2.38 -2.92
N VAL A 111 0.05 1.16 -2.61
CA VAL A 111 0.83 0.14 -1.87
C VAL A 111 2.08 -0.25 -2.65
N GLY A 112 1.97 -0.41 -3.97
CA GLY A 112 3.09 -0.74 -4.84
C GLY A 112 4.23 0.27 -4.74
N LEU A 113 3.92 1.55 -4.71
CA LEU A 113 4.92 2.61 -4.57
C LEU A 113 5.42 2.79 -3.14
N LEU A 114 4.56 2.66 -2.13
CA LEU A 114 4.92 2.95 -0.74
C LEU A 114 5.68 1.79 -0.09
N LYS A 115 5.15 0.57 -0.19
CA LYS A 115 5.61 -0.58 0.58
C LYS A 115 7.09 -0.95 0.39
N PRO A 116 7.64 -1.06 -0.84
CA PRO A 116 9.06 -1.39 -1.03
C PRO A 116 9.96 -0.26 -0.54
N ASN A 117 9.55 0.98 -0.76
CA ASN A 117 10.38 2.15 -0.51
C ASN A 117 10.49 2.53 0.96
N ILE A 118 9.41 2.37 1.75
CA ILE A 118 9.46 2.70 3.17
C ILE A 118 10.40 1.79 3.96
N SER A 119 10.47 0.49 3.62
CA SER A 119 11.40 -0.44 4.26
C SER A 119 12.84 -0.15 3.87
N THR A 120 13.09 0.28 2.64
CA THR A 120 14.43 0.70 2.18
C THR A 120 14.87 1.98 2.91
N VAL A 121 13.99 2.96 3.08
CA VAL A 121 14.28 4.18 3.85
C VAL A 121 14.68 3.82 5.28
N VAL A 122 13.92 2.95 5.96
CA VAL A 122 14.27 2.47 7.32
C VAL A 122 15.64 1.79 7.34
N GLY A 123 15.95 0.96 6.34
CA GLY A 123 17.24 0.30 6.24
C GLY A 123 18.42 1.25 6.04
N ARG A 124 18.21 2.39 5.38
CA ARG A 124 19.24 3.40 5.12
C ARG A 124 19.51 4.32 6.30
N LEU A 125 18.60 4.41 7.28
CA LEU A 125 18.81 5.20 8.50
C LEU A 125 19.91 4.63 9.40
N TYR A 126 20.29 3.37 9.19
CA TYR A 126 21.30 2.68 9.98
C TYR A 126 22.43 2.21 9.06
N GLY A 127 23.67 2.49 9.43
CA GLY A 127 24.85 1.92 8.75
C GLY A 127 24.82 0.38 8.78
N GLU A 128 25.56 -0.27 7.88
CA GLU A 128 25.56 -1.75 7.76
C GLU A 128 25.99 -2.45 9.07
N ASN A 129 26.88 -1.84 9.85
CA ASN A 129 27.39 -2.37 11.12
C ASN A 129 26.84 -1.63 12.36
N ASP A 130 25.77 -0.84 12.23
CA ASP A 130 25.17 -0.14 13.36
C ASP A 130 24.42 -1.13 14.26
N PRO A 131 24.84 -1.30 15.54
CA PRO A 131 24.20 -2.23 16.48
C PRO A 131 22.73 -1.88 16.77
N ARG A 132 22.30 -0.64 16.47
CA ARG A 132 20.91 -0.19 16.66
C ARG A 132 19.99 -0.63 15.54
N ARG A 133 20.51 -1.13 14.43
CA ARG A 133 19.74 -1.50 13.23
C ARG A 133 18.66 -2.54 13.53
N ASP A 134 19.01 -3.59 14.26
CA ASP A 134 18.06 -4.65 14.63
C ASP A 134 16.94 -4.13 15.54
N GLY A 135 17.29 -3.25 16.49
CA GLY A 135 16.31 -2.56 17.33
C GLY A 135 15.36 -1.68 16.53
N GLY A 136 15.88 -0.94 15.54
CA GLY A 136 15.09 -0.11 14.63
C GLY A 136 14.09 -0.92 13.82
N PHE A 137 14.51 -2.04 13.24
CA PHE A 137 13.61 -2.96 12.53
C PHE A 137 12.59 -3.61 13.47
N THR A 138 12.99 -3.97 14.69
CA THR A 138 12.06 -4.51 15.71
C THR A 138 10.94 -3.52 16.01
N ILE A 139 11.26 -2.24 16.24
CA ILE A 139 10.26 -1.18 16.46
C ILE A 139 9.37 -1.00 15.22
N PHE A 140 9.96 -1.05 14.01
CA PHE A 140 9.21 -0.96 12.76
C PHE A 140 8.19 -2.09 12.63
N TYR A 141 8.59 -3.36 12.88
CA TYR A 141 7.69 -4.52 12.85
C TYR A 141 6.65 -4.50 13.96
N MET A 142 7.01 -4.05 15.17
CA MET A 142 6.04 -3.85 16.26
C MET A 142 4.96 -2.84 15.84
N GLY A 143 5.35 -1.73 15.20
CA GLY A 143 4.41 -0.75 14.65
C GLY A 143 3.48 -1.36 13.59
N ILE A 144 3.95 -2.28 12.74
CA ILE A 144 3.13 -3.01 11.78
C ILE A 144 2.01 -3.79 12.50
N ASN A 145 2.38 -4.57 13.52
CA ASN A 145 1.43 -5.43 14.25
C ASN A 145 0.41 -4.61 15.05
N ILE A 146 0.85 -3.54 15.71
CA ILE A 146 -0.05 -2.63 16.43
C ILE A 146 -1.03 -1.99 15.45
N GLY A 147 -0.55 -1.52 14.28
CA GLY A 147 -1.41 -0.97 13.23
C GLY A 147 -2.45 -1.97 12.73
N ALA A 148 -2.05 -3.21 12.49
CA ALA A 148 -2.96 -4.26 12.02
C ALA A 148 -4.03 -4.61 13.07
N ALA A 149 -3.63 -4.80 14.32
CA ALA A 149 -4.54 -5.15 15.42
C ALA A 149 -5.53 -4.01 15.71
N SER A 150 -5.05 -2.77 15.84
CA SER A 150 -5.91 -1.61 16.10
C SER A 150 -6.89 -1.34 14.94
N ALA A 151 -6.47 -1.61 13.70
CA ALA A 151 -7.31 -1.44 12.51
C ALA A 151 -8.52 -2.37 12.53
N SER A 152 -8.31 -3.66 12.81
CA SER A 152 -9.41 -4.64 12.83
C SER A 152 -10.47 -4.28 13.86
N LEU A 153 -10.04 -3.81 15.03
CA LEU A 153 -10.94 -3.40 16.11
C LEU A 153 -11.67 -2.10 15.78
N LEU A 154 -10.92 -1.04 15.42
CA LEU A 154 -11.50 0.28 15.26
C LEU A 154 -12.32 0.39 13.97
N CYS A 155 -11.77 -0.02 12.81
CA CYS A 155 -12.49 0.08 11.55
C CYS A 155 -13.69 -0.89 11.53
N GLY A 156 -13.54 -2.11 12.10
CA GLY A 156 -14.64 -3.06 12.24
C GLY A 156 -15.77 -2.53 13.12
N TRP A 157 -15.43 -1.96 14.27
CA TRP A 157 -16.41 -1.35 15.16
C TRP A 157 -17.13 -0.17 14.51
N LEU A 158 -16.40 0.73 13.86
CA LEU A 158 -16.99 1.87 13.18
C LEU A 158 -17.93 1.46 12.04
N ALA A 159 -17.52 0.47 11.25
CA ALA A 159 -18.36 -0.06 10.17
C ALA A 159 -19.65 -0.69 10.70
N SER A 160 -19.59 -1.43 11.82
CA SER A 160 -20.75 -2.07 12.41
C SER A 160 -21.68 -1.10 13.15
N ALA A 161 -21.13 -0.06 13.79
CA ALA A 161 -21.91 0.87 14.60
C ALA A 161 -22.47 2.06 13.80
N TYR A 162 -21.75 2.52 12.77
CA TYR A 162 -22.07 3.77 12.06
C TYR A 162 -22.19 3.59 10.53
N GLY A 163 -21.77 2.45 9.96
CA GLY A 163 -21.83 2.15 8.53
C GLY A 163 -20.46 2.06 7.88
N TRP A 164 -20.44 1.52 6.65
CA TRP A 164 -19.22 1.20 5.91
C TRP A 164 -18.34 2.40 5.64
N ALA A 165 -18.96 3.55 5.31
CA ALA A 165 -18.23 4.80 5.06
C ALA A 165 -17.33 5.20 6.24
N TYR A 166 -17.79 4.99 7.48
CA TYR A 166 -17.00 5.30 8.67
C TYR A 166 -15.84 4.34 8.86
N GLY A 167 -16.04 3.05 8.60
CA GLY A 167 -14.97 2.06 8.66
C GLY A 167 -13.86 2.32 7.64
N PHE A 168 -14.22 2.52 6.39
CA PHE A 168 -13.27 2.85 5.32
C PHE A 168 -12.67 4.25 5.48
N GLY A 169 -13.48 5.22 5.92
CA GLY A 169 -13.03 6.58 6.22
C GLY A 169 -11.96 6.61 7.33
N ALA A 170 -12.14 5.81 8.38
CA ALA A 170 -11.14 5.70 9.45
C ALA A 170 -9.80 5.14 8.92
N ALA A 171 -9.84 4.16 8.00
CA ALA A 171 -8.65 3.67 7.34
C ALA A 171 -7.96 4.79 6.52
N GLY A 172 -8.74 5.62 5.82
CA GLY A 172 -8.25 6.79 5.08
C GLY A 172 -7.62 7.84 5.98
N ILE A 173 -8.27 8.16 7.10
CA ILE A 173 -7.73 9.10 8.11
C ILE A 173 -6.40 8.57 8.68
N GLY A 174 -6.31 7.27 9.00
CA GLY A 174 -5.08 6.68 9.45
C GLY A 174 -3.95 6.83 8.43
N MET A 175 -4.25 6.63 7.12
CA MET A 175 -3.26 6.83 6.07
C MET A 175 -2.83 8.30 5.93
N LEU A 176 -3.79 9.23 6.04
CA LEU A 176 -3.52 10.66 6.00
C LEU A 176 -2.58 11.09 7.14
N ILE A 177 -2.85 10.62 8.36
CA ILE A 177 -1.96 10.86 9.51
C ILE A 177 -0.56 10.32 9.21
N GLY A 178 -0.45 9.09 8.67
CA GLY A 178 0.82 8.51 8.28
C GLY A 178 1.58 9.33 7.25
N LEU A 179 0.88 9.85 6.25
CA LEU A 179 1.45 10.72 5.20
C LEU A 179 1.93 12.05 5.78
N ILE A 180 1.17 12.66 6.68
CA ILE A 180 1.54 13.91 7.37
C ILE A 180 2.79 13.68 8.22
N VAL A 181 2.80 12.63 9.06
CA VAL A 181 3.95 12.29 9.91
C VAL A 181 5.20 12.04 9.06
N PHE A 182 5.08 11.28 7.97
CA PHE A 182 6.20 11.04 7.06
C PHE A 182 6.68 12.33 6.38
N SER A 183 5.75 13.21 6.00
CA SER A 183 6.09 14.47 5.33
C SER A 183 6.76 15.47 6.26
N LEU A 184 6.33 15.55 7.52
CA LEU A 184 6.93 16.41 8.53
C LEU A 184 8.26 15.84 9.05
N GLY A 185 8.44 14.54 9.03
CA GLY A 185 9.66 13.86 9.47
C GLY A 185 10.80 13.83 8.45
N GLN A 186 10.67 14.51 7.29
CA GLN A 186 11.70 14.47 6.24
C GLN A 186 13.05 14.99 6.70
N ASP A 187 13.07 16.03 7.52
CA ASP A 187 14.32 16.63 8.02
C ASP A 187 15.11 15.63 8.87
N TRP A 188 14.44 14.68 9.54
CA TRP A 188 15.09 13.64 10.33
C TRP A 188 15.67 12.50 9.48
N LEU A 189 15.28 12.43 8.21
CA LEU A 189 15.81 11.44 7.28
C LEU A 189 17.15 11.85 6.68
N GLU A 190 17.60 13.10 6.88
CA GLU A 190 18.91 13.62 6.45
C GLU A 190 19.25 13.29 4.97
N GLY A 191 18.24 13.22 4.10
CA GLY A 191 18.43 12.85 2.69
C GLY A 191 18.59 11.33 2.41
N HIS A 192 18.54 10.46 3.42
CA HIS A 192 18.69 9.00 3.22
C HIS A 192 17.59 8.36 2.35
N GLY A 193 16.49 9.06 2.11
CA GLY A 193 15.43 8.64 1.17
C GLY A 193 15.62 9.15 -0.26
N ASP A 194 16.62 10.00 -0.52
CA ASP A 194 16.90 10.51 -1.85
C ASP A 194 17.73 9.49 -2.67
N PRO A 195 17.66 9.54 -4.01
CA PRO A 195 18.47 8.65 -4.84
C PRO A 195 19.96 8.92 -4.59
N ALA A 196 20.75 7.85 -4.53
CA ALA A 196 22.19 7.93 -4.29
C ALA A 196 22.91 8.73 -5.40
N ASP A 197 22.38 8.76 -6.60
CA ASP A 197 22.88 9.55 -7.74
C ASP A 197 21.71 10.15 -8.52
N PRO A 198 21.50 11.49 -8.46
CA PRO A 198 20.48 12.16 -9.25
C PRO A 198 20.68 12.03 -10.78
N ALA A 199 21.87 11.67 -11.24
CA ALA A 199 22.15 11.47 -12.66
C ALA A 199 21.50 10.18 -13.19
N VAL A 200 21.30 9.17 -12.34
CA VAL A 200 20.60 7.93 -12.71
C VAL A 200 19.14 8.19 -13.07
N LEU A 201 18.50 9.17 -12.41
CA LEU A 201 17.11 9.57 -12.73
C LEU A 201 16.97 10.29 -14.08
N LYS A 202 18.08 10.73 -14.68
CA LYS A 202 18.08 11.47 -15.95
C LYS A 202 18.48 10.63 -17.15
N GLN A 203 18.82 9.35 -16.96
CA GLN A 203 19.17 8.48 -18.09
C GLN A 203 17.92 8.12 -18.91
N PRO A 204 17.97 8.31 -20.25
CA PRO A 204 16.84 7.97 -21.09
C PRO A 204 16.53 6.48 -21.05
N ALA A 205 15.24 6.14 -21.01
CA ALA A 205 14.72 4.77 -20.92
C ALA A 205 15.20 3.84 -22.05
N SER A 206 15.80 4.38 -23.12
CA SER A 206 16.34 3.63 -24.26
C SER A 206 17.56 2.77 -23.93
N ALA A 207 18.24 2.98 -22.80
CA ALA A 207 19.43 2.21 -22.43
C ALA A 207 19.13 0.87 -21.73
N SER A 208 17.88 0.53 -21.46
CA SER A 208 17.55 -0.69 -20.69
C SER A 208 16.15 -1.22 -20.97
N LEU A 209 15.86 -1.54 -22.22
CA LEU A 209 14.70 -2.36 -22.59
C LEU A 209 15.00 -3.86 -22.47
N GLY A 210 15.86 -4.25 -21.53
CA GLY A 210 16.04 -5.60 -21.08
C GLY A 210 15.29 -5.77 -19.76
N LEU A 211 14.07 -6.33 -19.80
CA LEU A 211 13.24 -6.68 -18.62
C LEU A 211 13.95 -7.65 -17.66
N LEU A 212 15.12 -8.14 -18.04
CA LEU A 212 16.02 -8.97 -17.24
C LEU A 212 17.46 -8.59 -17.65
N ASN A 213 17.96 -7.49 -17.15
CA ASN A 213 19.39 -7.27 -17.24
C ASN A 213 20.06 -8.20 -16.23
N ILE A 214 20.55 -9.34 -16.72
CA ILE A 214 21.26 -10.37 -15.97
C ILE A 214 22.44 -9.78 -15.18
N GLU A 215 23.00 -8.65 -15.64
CA GLU A 215 24.05 -7.92 -14.92
C GLU A 215 23.58 -7.34 -13.59
N THR A 216 22.34 -6.88 -13.46
CA THR A 216 21.83 -6.31 -12.18
C THR A 216 21.59 -7.42 -11.16
N VAL A 217 21.16 -8.61 -11.59
CA VAL A 217 20.99 -9.79 -10.73
C VAL A 217 22.35 -10.37 -10.36
N SER A 218 23.32 -10.39 -11.29
CA SER A 218 24.71 -10.79 -11.04
C SER A 218 25.41 -9.89 -10.02
N TYR A 219 25.18 -8.56 -10.09
CA TYR A 219 25.84 -7.59 -9.21
C TYR A 219 25.39 -7.72 -7.75
N THR A 220 24.13 -8.01 -7.51
CA THR A 220 23.62 -8.27 -6.17
C THR A 220 24.09 -9.62 -5.61
N HIS A 221 24.23 -10.65 -6.46
CA HIS A 221 24.73 -11.97 -6.03
C HIS A 221 26.26 -12.01 -5.85
N LEU A 222 27.04 -11.36 -6.70
CA LEU A 222 28.49 -11.34 -6.60
C LEU A 222 28.97 -10.53 -5.39
N ARG A 223 28.34 -9.38 -5.09
CA ARG A 223 28.68 -8.60 -3.89
C ARG A 223 28.32 -9.30 -2.57
N ALA A 224 27.30 -10.15 -2.58
CA ALA A 224 26.96 -10.98 -1.42
C ALA A 224 27.97 -12.10 -1.16
N HIS A 225 28.78 -12.49 -2.16
CA HIS A 225 29.84 -13.49 -2.02
C HIS A 225 31.21 -12.89 -1.66
N GLU A 226 31.52 -11.67 -2.11
CA GLU A 226 32.79 -11.00 -1.77
C GLU A 226 32.85 -10.51 -0.30
N THR A 227 31.74 -10.35 0.39
CA THR A 227 31.70 -9.98 1.81
C THR A 227 31.79 -11.18 2.76
N ARG A 228 32.05 -12.41 2.26
CA ARG A 228 32.20 -13.63 3.06
C ARG A 228 33.61 -14.25 3.02
N SER A 229 34.60 -13.57 2.47
CA SER A 229 36.01 -14.00 2.51
C SER A 229 36.84 -13.12 3.43
#